data_f2bff3082cd622eb66be8943c35b36a7
#
_entry.id   f2bff3082cd622eb66be8943c35b36a7
#
_cell.length_a   1.000
_cell.length_b   1.000
_cell.length_c   1.000
_cell.angle_alpha   90.00
_cell.angle_beta   90.00
_cell.angle_gamma   90.00
#
_symmetry.space_group_name_H-M   'P 1'
#
loop_
_entity.id
_entity.type
_entity.pdbx_description
1 polymer ?
#
loop_
_entity_poly.entity_id
_entity_poly.type
_entity_poly.pdbx_seq_one_letter_code
_entity_poly.pdbx_strand_id
1 'polypeptide(L)'
;MQPELGIVEGFFGRPWPWRARRTAVATLSPRGYRFYLYAPKADASLRRDWRSPLAHPEELADLARHCAAQGVRLGIGLTPFGAHLSFGVEERAALADKIAELDATGATELAILFDDMDGGPDDLARRQATIVEFAAERSRASRISVCPSYYSDDPLLDRVFGPRPPRYLESLAAALDPRIGIFWTGEEVCSREVTPGHLADVAQRIGRPPILWDNYPVNDGPTMSQRLHLRAFTGRNARIGASLAAHAVNPALQPTLSLAPLLTLVACYREADAYRYREATDRALAEVLGDELAGMVRMDLKWLQDVGLDRLAAEEKDALRKRYGAIDHDGAREIVAWLDGHWAISGEAVRTQ
;
A
#
# COMPACT_ATOMS: atom_id res chain seq x y z
N MET A 1 16.20 0.13 -15.55
CA MET A 1 16.50 -0.86 -14.49
C MET A 1 15.20 -1.09 -13.74
N GLN A 2 14.84 -2.34 -13.42
CA GLN A 2 13.65 -2.63 -12.60
C GLN A 2 13.97 -2.26 -11.14
N PRO A 3 13.13 -1.48 -10.44
CA PRO A 3 13.30 -1.23 -9.02
C PRO A 3 12.95 -2.48 -8.22
N GLU A 4 13.28 -2.49 -6.96
CA GLU A 4 12.77 -3.50 -6.04
C GLU A 4 11.26 -3.35 -5.89
N LEU A 5 10.50 -4.44 -6.12
CA LEU A 5 9.05 -4.43 -6.01
C LEU A 5 8.60 -4.95 -4.64
N GLY A 6 7.54 -4.38 -4.10
CA GLY A 6 6.92 -4.83 -2.86
C GLY A 6 5.43 -4.56 -2.81
N ILE A 7 4.80 -5.11 -1.77
CA ILE A 7 3.43 -4.81 -1.39
C ILE A 7 3.48 -3.93 -0.15
N VAL A 8 2.63 -2.93 -0.09
CA VAL A 8 2.30 -2.22 1.13
C VAL A 8 0.81 -2.38 1.41
N GLU A 9 0.45 -3.26 2.36
CA GLU A 9 -0.94 -3.44 2.80
C GLU A 9 -1.32 -2.28 3.72
N GLY A 10 -1.54 -1.10 3.11
CA GLY A 10 -1.76 0.16 3.82
C GLY A 10 -3.15 0.74 3.67
N PHE A 11 -4.12 -0.06 3.26
CA PHE A 11 -5.48 0.37 2.97
C PHE A 11 -6.40 0.39 4.23
N PHE A 12 -7.47 1.17 4.13
CA PHE A 12 -8.59 1.15 5.05
C PHE A 12 -9.56 -0.01 4.74
N GLY A 13 -10.42 -0.33 5.72
CA GLY A 13 -11.40 -1.39 5.55
C GLY A 13 -10.93 -2.74 6.08
N ARG A 14 -11.53 -3.81 5.57
CA ARG A 14 -11.28 -5.18 6.06
C ARG A 14 -9.89 -5.64 5.65
N PRO A 15 -9.00 -5.98 6.61
CA PRO A 15 -7.66 -6.49 6.31
C PRO A 15 -7.73 -7.83 5.54
N TRP A 16 -6.71 -8.10 4.77
CA TRP A 16 -6.59 -9.40 4.11
C TRP A 16 -6.49 -10.54 5.14
N PRO A 17 -7.12 -11.69 4.89
CA PRO A 17 -6.90 -12.89 5.72
C PRO A 17 -5.43 -13.33 5.67
N TRP A 18 -4.92 -13.90 6.76
CA TRP A 18 -3.54 -14.39 6.84
C TRP A 18 -3.16 -15.37 5.72
N ARG A 19 -4.10 -16.26 5.36
CA ARG A 19 -3.91 -17.16 4.21
C ARG A 19 -3.69 -16.39 2.90
N ALA A 20 -4.47 -15.35 2.67
CA ALA A 20 -4.35 -14.56 1.43
C ALA A 20 -3.02 -13.83 1.33
N ARG A 21 -2.48 -13.28 2.44
CA ARG A 21 -1.14 -12.70 2.51
C ARG A 21 -0.07 -13.71 2.09
N ARG A 22 -0.12 -14.93 2.65
CA ARG A 22 0.82 -16.00 2.28
C ARG A 22 0.70 -16.39 0.81
N THR A 23 -0.53 -16.49 0.30
CA THR A 23 -0.77 -16.76 -1.13
C THR A 23 -0.18 -15.64 -2.00
N ALA A 24 -0.39 -14.37 -1.65
CA ALA A 24 0.17 -13.24 -2.39
C ALA A 24 1.71 -13.27 -2.40
N VAL A 25 2.34 -13.52 -1.26
CA VAL A 25 3.80 -13.66 -1.18
C VAL A 25 4.30 -14.80 -2.07
N ALA A 26 3.68 -15.99 -1.98
CA ALA A 26 4.08 -17.15 -2.77
C ALA A 26 3.90 -16.92 -4.29
N THR A 27 2.84 -16.23 -4.70
CA THR A 27 2.55 -15.93 -6.10
C THR A 27 3.52 -14.88 -6.67
N LEU A 28 3.86 -13.85 -5.90
CA LEU A 28 4.59 -12.69 -6.39
C LEU A 28 6.11 -12.77 -6.19
N SER A 29 6.60 -13.55 -5.21
CA SER A 29 8.04 -13.69 -4.97
C SER A 29 8.82 -14.23 -6.18
N PRO A 30 8.32 -15.24 -6.97
CA PRO A 30 8.99 -15.68 -8.19
C PRO A 30 9.00 -14.63 -9.30
N ARG A 31 8.13 -13.61 -9.19
CA ARG A 31 7.97 -12.52 -10.15
C ARG A 31 8.80 -11.28 -9.80
N GLY A 32 9.57 -11.32 -8.71
CA GLY A 32 10.48 -10.24 -8.35
C GLY A 32 10.02 -9.31 -7.23
N TYR A 33 8.90 -9.61 -6.58
CA TYR A 33 8.54 -8.95 -5.34
C TYR A 33 9.47 -9.41 -4.22
N ARG A 34 10.01 -8.47 -3.43
CA ARG A 34 11.07 -8.71 -2.45
C ARG A 34 10.74 -8.27 -1.04
N PHE A 35 9.67 -7.51 -0.85
CA PHE A 35 9.20 -7.12 0.48
C PHE A 35 7.67 -7.07 0.55
N TYR A 36 7.17 -7.28 1.75
CA TYR A 36 5.77 -7.13 2.10
C TYR A 36 5.70 -6.29 3.36
N LEU A 37 5.10 -5.09 3.29
CA LEU A 37 4.87 -4.20 4.42
C LEU A 37 3.45 -4.41 4.95
N TYR A 38 3.34 -4.98 6.14
CA TYR A 38 2.08 -5.14 6.87
C TYR A 38 1.75 -3.84 7.60
N ALA A 39 0.74 -3.13 7.15
CA ALA A 39 0.33 -1.84 7.70
C ALA A 39 -1.19 -1.57 7.58
N PRO A 40 -2.09 -2.57 7.78
CA PRO A 40 -3.52 -2.36 7.59
C PRO A 40 -4.05 -1.32 8.57
N LYS A 41 -4.76 -0.33 8.07
CA LYS A 41 -5.29 0.79 8.87
C LYS A 41 -6.30 0.35 9.94
N ALA A 42 -6.88 -0.84 9.79
CA ALA A 42 -7.79 -1.43 10.76
C ALA A 42 -7.09 -2.11 11.94
N ASP A 43 -5.77 -2.33 11.88
CA ASP A 43 -5.01 -2.85 13.03
C ASP A 43 -4.75 -1.72 14.02
N ALA A 44 -5.62 -1.62 15.02
CA ALA A 44 -5.53 -0.56 16.03
C ALA A 44 -4.21 -0.60 16.82
N SER A 45 -3.65 -1.81 17.07
CA SER A 45 -2.41 -2.00 17.82
C SER A 45 -1.15 -1.48 17.11
N LEU A 46 -1.26 -1.21 15.79
CA LEU A 46 -0.21 -0.58 14.98
C LEU A 46 -0.52 0.89 14.64
N ARG A 47 -1.68 1.41 15.10
CA ARG A 47 -2.10 2.77 14.74
C ARG A 47 -2.68 3.54 15.93
N ARG A 48 -3.99 3.56 16.11
CA ARG A 48 -4.67 4.40 17.14
C ARG A 48 -4.32 3.99 18.55
N ASP A 49 -4.25 2.68 18.79
CA ASP A 49 -3.94 2.08 20.08
C ASP A 49 -2.53 1.49 20.11
N TRP A 50 -1.59 2.14 19.43
CA TRP A 50 -0.23 1.64 19.23
C TRP A 50 0.55 1.38 20.54
N ARG A 51 0.09 1.95 21.66
CA ARG A 51 0.65 1.66 23.01
C ARG A 51 0.16 0.32 23.58
N SER A 52 -0.92 -0.24 23.04
CA SER A 52 -1.44 -1.56 23.45
C SER A 52 -0.59 -2.69 22.86
N PRO A 53 -0.53 -3.88 23.47
CA PRO A 53 0.15 -5.03 22.91
C PRO A 53 -0.28 -5.34 21.47
N LEU A 54 0.59 -5.97 20.68
CA LEU A 54 0.25 -6.42 19.34
C LEU A 54 -0.99 -7.33 19.34
N ALA A 55 -1.92 -7.07 18.41
CA ALA A 55 -3.13 -7.87 18.30
C ALA A 55 -2.86 -9.27 17.73
N HIS A 56 -1.81 -9.43 16.90
CA HIS A 56 -1.55 -10.64 16.12
C HIS A 56 -0.05 -11.03 16.12
N PRO A 57 0.61 -11.18 17.28
CA PRO A 57 2.06 -11.41 17.31
C PRO A 57 2.46 -12.77 16.69
N GLU A 58 1.67 -13.82 16.91
CA GLU A 58 1.95 -15.16 16.40
C GLU A 58 1.79 -15.24 14.89
N GLU A 59 0.71 -14.69 14.36
CA GLU A 59 0.44 -14.65 12.93
C GLU A 59 1.47 -13.78 12.18
N LEU A 60 1.94 -12.69 12.79
CA LEU A 60 3.02 -11.88 12.23
C LEU A 60 4.33 -12.67 12.20
N ALA A 61 4.64 -13.41 13.25
CA ALA A 61 5.82 -14.28 13.28
C ALA A 61 5.72 -15.41 12.24
N ASP A 62 4.52 -15.99 12.04
CA ASP A 62 4.26 -16.98 10.99
C ASP A 62 4.45 -16.38 9.59
N LEU A 63 3.92 -15.17 9.38
CA LEU A 63 4.09 -14.46 8.11
C LEU A 63 5.56 -14.12 7.85
N ALA A 64 6.32 -13.71 8.88
CA ALA A 64 7.76 -13.43 8.77
C ALA A 64 8.53 -14.67 8.31
N ARG A 65 8.26 -15.83 8.94
CA ARG A 65 8.87 -17.11 8.52
C ARG A 65 8.50 -17.49 7.08
N HIS A 66 7.24 -17.32 6.72
CA HIS A 66 6.76 -17.58 5.36
C HIS A 66 7.44 -16.67 4.33
N CYS A 67 7.52 -15.38 4.59
CA CYS A 67 8.20 -14.41 3.73
C CYS A 67 9.69 -14.78 3.57
N ALA A 68 10.38 -15.05 4.67
CA ALA A 68 11.81 -15.42 4.64
C ALA A 68 12.06 -16.69 3.80
N ALA A 69 11.19 -17.71 3.91
CA ALA A 69 11.27 -18.94 3.10
C ALA A 69 11.08 -18.68 1.60
N GLN A 70 10.42 -17.59 1.22
CA GLN A 70 10.21 -17.15 -0.16
C GLN A 70 11.22 -16.10 -0.64
N GLY A 71 12.23 -15.77 0.17
CA GLY A 71 13.18 -14.71 -0.14
C GLY A 71 12.55 -13.30 -0.17
N VAL A 72 11.48 -13.10 0.57
CA VAL A 72 10.77 -11.84 0.75
C VAL A 72 11.00 -11.33 2.17
N ARG A 73 11.25 -10.04 2.33
CA ARG A 73 11.36 -9.41 3.65
C ARG A 73 9.97 -9.04 4.15
N LEU A 74 9.68 -9.31 5.42
CA LEU A 74 8.51 -8.76 6.09
C LEU A 74 8.89 -7.43 6.73
N GLY A 75 8.14 -6.40 6.40
CA GLY A 75 8.13 -5.12 7.10
C GLY A 75 6.84 -4.96 7.91
N ILE A 76 6.91 -4.17 8.98
CA ILE A 76 5.72 -3.75 9.73
C ILE A 76 5.67 -2.23 9.73
N GLY A 77 4.49 -1.69 9.38
CA GLY A 77 4.20 -0.26 9.45
C GLY A 77 3.58 0.09 10.79
N LEU A 78 4.22 0.98 11.52
CA LEU A 78 3.76 1.53 12.79
C LEU A 78 3.38 2.99 12.62
N THR A 79 2.13 3.33 12.91
CA THR A 79 1.65 4.71 12.99
C THR A 79 1.58 5.12 14.47
N PRO A 80 2.59 5.80 15.03
CA PRO A 80 2.56 6.24 16.43
C PRO A 80 1.63 7.44 16.57
N PHE A 81 0.31 7.20 16.49
CA PHE A 81 -0.73 8.22 16.41
C PHE A 81 -0.62 9.21 17.58
N GLY A 82 -0.57 10.51 17.24
CA GLY A 82 -0.44 11.59 18.23
C GLY A 82 0.98 11.85 18.74
N ALA A 83 1.94 10.95 18.53
CA ALA A 83 3.31 11.12 19.03
C ALA A 83 4.02 12.38 18.47
N HIS A 84 3.69 12.80 17.24
CA HIS A 84 4.23 14.04 16.64
C HIS A 84 3.79 15.31 17.36
N LEU A 85 2.73 15.25 18.16
CA LEU A 85 2.26 16.39 18.98
C LEU A 85 2.98 16.44 20.33
N SER A 86 3.25 15.28 20.93
CA SER A 86 3.96 15.15 22.21
C SER A 86 4.83 13.89 22.17
N PHE A 87 6.15 14.05 22.33
CA PHE A 87 7.10 12.95 22.35
C PHE A 87 8.02 13.04 23.57
N GLY A 88 7.40 12.93 24.75
CA GLY A 88 8.05 12.97 26.05
C GLY A 88 8.58 11.61 26.52
N VAL A 89 8.80 11.48 27.82
CA VAL A 89 9.35 10.26 28.43
C VAL A 89 8.42 9.06 28.27
N GLU A 90 7.12 9.28 28.45
CA GLU A 90 6.10 8.21 28.35
C GLU A 90 5.97 7.69 26.93
N GLU A 91 5.89 8.60 25.92
CA GLU A 91 5.82 8.21 24.52
C GLU A 91 7.07 7.46 24.07
N ARG A 92 8.23 7.89 24.53
CA ARG A 92 9.50 7.21 24.23
C ARG A 92 9.55 5.81 24.84
N ALA A 93 9.11 5.63 26.07
CA ALA A 93 9.04 4.32 26.71
C ALA A 93 8.08 3.41 25.96
N ALA A 94 6.86 3.87 25.70
CA ALA A 94 5.88 3.10 24.95
C ALA A 94 6.34 2.72 23.53
N LEU A 95 7.04 3.64 22.83
CA LEU A 95 7.58 3.34 21.50
C LEU A 95 8.71 2.33 21.56
N ALA A 96 9.58 2.39 22.57
CA ALA A 96 10.64 1.40 22.77
C ALA A 96 10.06 0.01 23.03
N ASP A 97 9.04 -0.11 23.89
CA ASP A 97 8.36 -1.37 24.17
C ASP A 97 7.68 -1.92 22.90
N LYS A 98 6.99 -1.06 22.14
CA LYS A 98 6.37 -1.46 20.88
C LYS A 98 7.40 -1.97 19.88
N ILE A 99 8.53 -1.29 19.73
CA ILE A 99 9.60 -1.72 18.82
C ILE A 99 10.13 -3.09 19.23
N ALA A 100 10.30 -3.34 20.52
CA ALA A 100 10.74 -4.64 21.01
C ALA A 100 9.73 -5.76 20.66
N GLU A 101 8.42 -5.49 20.78
CA GLU A 101 7.37 -6.42 20.33
C GLU A 101 7.44 -6.68 18.80
N LEU A 102 7.64 -5.63 17.99
CA LEU A 102 7.76 -5.75 16.54
C LEU A 102 9.00 -6.57 16.16
N ASP A 103 10.13 -6.30 16.75
CA ASP A 103 11.37 -7.04 16.54
C ASP A 103 11.24 -8.53 16.93
N ALA A 104 10.44 -8.84 17.95
CA ALA A 104 10.19 -10.22 18.38
C ALA A 104 9.39 -11.05 17.33
N THR A 105 8.66 -10.40 16.43
CA THR A 105 7.97 -11.10 15.32
C THR A 105 8.91 -11.65 14.26
N GLY A 106 10.16 -11.19 14.21
CA GLY A 106 11.12 -11.53 13.16
C GLY A 106 10.97 -10.70 11.89
N ALA A 107 10.18 -9.62 11.91
CA ALA A 107 10.14 -8.65 10.81
C ALA A 107 11.53 -8.01 10.64
N THR A 108 11.92 -7.77 9.38
CA THR A 108 13.25 -7.26 9.03
C THR A 108 13.23 -5.82 8.52
N GLU A 109 12.05 -5.25 8.37
CA GLU A 109 11.84 -3.85 7.99
C GLU A 109 10.83 -3.19 8.95
N LEU A 110 11.07 -1.92 9.28
CA LEU A 110 10.16 -1.10 10.07
C LEU A 110 9.86 0.19 9.30
N ALA A 111 8.58 0.49 9.12
CA ALA A 111 8.14 1.76 8.58
C ALA A 111 7.41 2.57 9.65
N ILE A 112 7.84 3.81 9.87
CA ILE A 112 7.11 4.75 10.73
C ILE A 112 6.19 5.58 9.81
N LEU A 113 4.89 5.53 10.09
CA LEU A 113 3.87 6.06 9.22
C LEU A 113 3.19 7.27 9.86
N PHE A 114 3.29 8.44 9.22
CA PHE A 114 2.63 9.67 9.64
C PHE A 114 1.53 10.11 8.67
N ASP A 115 1.18 9.25 7.72
CA ASP A 115 0.08 9.48 6.79
C ASP A 115 -1.28 9.46 7.51
N ASP A 116 -2.24 10.20 6.95
CA ASP A 116 -3.62 10.30 7.43
C ASP A 116 -3.75 10.81 8.88
N MET A 117 -2.88 11.71 9.26
CA MET A 117 -2.94 12.44 10.53
C MET A 117 -3.03 13.94 10.27
N ASP A 118 -3.66 14.65 11.19
CA ASP A 118 -3.69 16.11 11.12
C ASP A 118 -2.27 16.67 11.12
N GLY A 119 -2.09 17.77 10.39
CA GLY A 119 -0.83 18.48 10.37
C GLY A 119 -0.47 18.96 11.78
N GLY A 120 0.78 19.23 11.97
CA GLY A 120 1.32 19.62 13.26
C GLY A 120 1.78 21.09 13.26
N PRO A 121 2.53 21.46 14.29
CA PRO A 121 3.16 22.76 14.39
C PRO A 121 4.22 22.98 13.29
N ASP A 122 4.72 24.20 13.15
CA ASP A 122 5.72 24.60 12.14
C ASP A 122 6.98 23.73 12.15
N ASP A 123 7.33 23.13 13.30
CA ASP A 123 8.46 22.22 13.45
C ASP A 123 8.13 20.72 13.24
N LEU A 124 7.00 20.42 12.57
CA LEU A 124 6.51 19.06 12.32
C LEU A 124 7.58 18.13 11.76
N ALA A 125 8.33 18.58 10.73
CA ALA A 125 9.40 17.80 10.11
C ALA A 125 10.45 17.33 11.14
N ARG A 126 10.91 18.23 12.01
CA ARG A 126 11.88 17.92 13.05
C ARG A 126 11.31 16.92 14.09
N ARG A 127 10.04 17.09 14.47
CA ARG A 127 9.37 16.20 15.41
C ARG A 127 9.24 14.79 14.86
N GLN A 128 8.82 14.67 13.60
CA GLN A 128 8.73 13.38 12.93
C GLN A 128 10.10 12.73 12.77
N ALA A 129 11.12 13.47 12.36
CA ALA A 129 12.49 12.97 12.30
C ALA A 129 12.97 12.45 13.66
N THR A 130 12.71 13.18 14.75
CA THR A 130 13.08 12.74 16.10
C THR A 130 12.45 11.39 16.48
N ILE A 131 11.19 11.14 16.08
CA ILE A 131 10.50 9.86 16.34
C ILE A 131 11.12 8.74 15.50
N VAL A 132 11.39 9.02 14.23
CA VAL A 132 11.98 8.03 13.29
C VAL A 132 13.38 7.64 13.71
N GLU A 133 14.24 8.61 14.04
CA GLU A 133 15.61 8.35 14.54
C GLU A 133 15.59 7.57 15.85
N PHE A 134 14.70 7.93 16.78
CA PHE A 134 14.51 7.18 18.03
C PHE A 134 14.10 5.72 17.76
N ALA A 135 13.22 5.49 16.76
CA ALA A 135 12.83 4.14 16.37
C ALA A 135 13.98 3.38 15.69
N ALA A 136 14.72 4.04 14.81
CA ALA A 136 15.86 3.45 14.10
C ALA A 136 16.99 3.03 15.03
N GLU A 137 17.28 3.81 16.09
CA GLU A 137 18.29 3.47 17.09
C GLU A 137 17.95 2.22 17.92
N ARG A 138 16.68 1.86 18.02
CA ARG A 138 16.18 0.78 18.91
C ARG A 138 15.77 -0.48 18.17
N SER A 139 15.33 -0.35 16.93
CA SER A 139 14.89 -1.49 16.15
C SER A 139 16.08 -2.32 15.65
N ARG A 140 15.90 -3.62 15.62
CA ARG A 140 16.79 -4.58 14.95
C ARG A 140 16.50 -4.74 13.47
N ALA A 141 15.50 -4.05 12.95
CA ALA A 141 15.18 -4.08 11.54
C ALA A 141 16.37 -3.61 10.69
N SER A 142 16.66 -4.33 9.64
CA SER A 142 17.78 -4.01 8.73
C SER A 142 17.47 -2.83 7.80
N ARG A 143 16.18 -2.48 7.66
CA ARG A 143 15.72 -1.35 6.87
C ARG A 143 14.68 -0.55 7.64
N ILE A 144 14.87 0.75 7.66
CA ILE A 144 13.94 1.71 8.25
C ILE A 144 13.41 2.61 7.14
N SER A 145 12.13 2.92 7.18
CA SER A 145 11.50 3.88 6.27
C SER A 145 10.47 4.75 6.98
N VAL A 146 10.11 5.84 6.36
CA VAL A 146 9.09 6.76 6.88
C VAL A 146 8.10 7.13 5.77
N CYS A 147 6.82 7.17 6.10
CA CYS A 147 5.82 7.87 5.32
C CYS A 147 5.54 9.21 6.00
N PRO A 148 5.86 10.35 5.35
CA PRO A 148 5.63 11.68 5.93
C PRO A 148 4.13 12.00 5.97
N SER A 149 3.70 12.99 6.78
CA SER A 149 2.29 13.45 6.76
C SER A 149 1.89 14.04 5.41
N TYR A 150 2.80 14.75 4.77
CA TYR A 150 2.59 15.26 3.41
C TYR A 150 3.40 14.41 2.44
N TYR A 151 2.83 13.27 2.08
CA TYR A 151 3.44 12.20 1.28
C TYR A 151 3.24 12.35 -0.23
N SER A 152 2.70 13.49 -0.67
CA SER A 152 2.42 13.84 -2.06
C SER A 152 2.51 15.35 -2.25
N ASP A 153 2.65 15.82 -3.48
CA ASP A 153 2.47 17.24 -3.82
C ASP A 153 1.00 17.64 -3.98
N ASP A 154 0.06 16.70 -3.82
CA ASP A 154 -1.37 16.95 -3.92
C ASP A 154 -1.83 18.03 -2.93
N PRO A 155 -2.44 19.14 -3.41
CA PRO A 155 -3.01 20.14 -2.54
C PRO A 155 -4.15 19.63 -1.64
N LEU A 156 -4.67 18.44 -1.93
CA LEU A 156 -5.66 17.77 -1.09
C LEU A 156 -5.13 17.58 0.34
N LEU A 157 -3.86 17.23 0.49
CA LEU A 157 -3.24 17.01 1.80
C LEU A 157 -3.25 18.28 2.65
N ASP A 158 -2.98 19.46 2.03
CA ASP A 158 -3.03 20.73 2.73
C ASP A 158 -4.46 21.13 3.14
N ARG A 159 -5.45 20.76 2.32
CA ARG A 159 -6.87 21.01 2.67
C ARG A 159 -7.38 20.11 3.80
N VAL A 160 -6.90 18.86 3.83
CA VAL A 160 -7.38 17.84 4.77
C VAL A 160 -6.66 17.88 6.10
N PHE A 161 -5.33 18.06 6.07
CA PHE A 161 -4.47 17.99 7.27
C PHE A 161 -4.01 19.35 7.77
N GLY A 162 -4.39 20.44 7.10
CA GLY A 162 -3.91 21.79 7.35
C GLY A 162 -2.69 22.12 6.48
N PRO A 163 -2.31 23.42 6.41
CA PRO A 163 -1.23 23.87 5.54
C PRO A 163 0.10 23.21 5.93
N ARG A 164 0.81 22.69 4.93
CA ARG A 164 2.13 22.10 5.16
C ARG A 164 3.14 23.18 5.53
N PRO A 165 4.02 22.92 6.51
CA PRO A 165 5.10 23.83 6.84
C PRO A 165 6.02 24.10 5.63
N PRO A 166 6.55 25.32 5.47
CA PRO A 166 7.49 25.61 4.39
C PRO A 166 8.68 24.66 4.37
N ARG A 167 9.00 24.13 3.19
CA ARG A 167 10.11 23.16 2.99
C ARG A 167 10.02 21.94 3.91
N TYR A 168 8.80 21.47 4.19
CA TYR A 168 8.56 20.35 5.10
C TYR A 168 9.33 19.09 4.68
N LEU A 169 9.21 18.69 3.41
CA LEU A 169 9.82 17.45 2.90
C LEU A 169 11.35 17.52 2.95
N GLU A 170 11.93 18.63 2.52
CA GLU A 170 13.39 18.87 2.56
C GLU A 170 13.92 18.90 4.00
N SER A 171 13.16 19.54 4.90
CA SER A 171 13.54 19.64 6.32
C SER A 171 13.47 18.27 7.01
N LEU A 172 12.46 17.46 6.69
CA LEU A 172 12.36 16.09 7.19
C LEU A 172 13.54 15.24 6.69
N ALA A 173 13.79 15.27 5.38
CA ALA A 173 14.86 14.47 4.77
C ALA A 173 16.25 14.85 5.26
N ALA A 174 16.50 16.15 5.49
CA ALA A 174 17.77 16.65 6.01
C ALA A 174 18.01 16.26 7.48
N ALA A 175 16.95 16.04 8.24
CA ALA A 175 17.02 15.66 9.65
C ALA A 175 17.11 14.13 9.88
N LEU A 176 16.98 13.32 8.83
CA LEU A 176 17.01 11.86 8.87
C LEU A 176 18.35 11.30 8.36
N ASP A 177 18.79 10.17 8.95
CA ASP A 177 19.89 9.39 8.38
C ASP A 177 19.62 9.10 6.89
N PRO A 178 20.58 9.32 5.97
CA PRO A 178 20.40 9.08 4.55
C PRO A 178 20.00 7.65 4.17
N ARG A 179 20.21 6.67 5.05
CA ARG A 179 19.80 5.27 4.85
C ARG A 179 18.32 5.04 5.08
N ILE A 180 17.62 5.95 5.76
CA ILE A 180 16.18 5.84 6.01
C ILE A 180 15.41 6.14 4.72
N GLY A 181 14.63 5.17 4.25
CA GLY A 181 13.79 5.32 3.08
C GLY A 181 12.63 6.31 3.30
N ILE A 182 12.22 7.05 2.28
CA ILE A 182 11.08 7.96 2.35
C ILE A 182 10.05 7.53 1.32
N PHE A 183 8.82 7.26 1.79
CA PHE A 183 7.69 6.98 0.92
C PHE A 183 7.14 8.24 0.25
N TRP A 184 6.68 8.08 -0.98
CA TRP A 184 6.08 9.13 -1.79
C TRP A 184 5.04 8.57 -2.74
N THR A 185 3.86 9.18 -2.88
CA THR A 185 2.79 8.65 -3.76
C THR A 185 2.79 9.27 -5.16
N GLY A 186 3.54 10.34 -5.37
CA GLY A 186 3.59 11.06 -6.64
C GLY A 186 3.04 12.47 -6.54
N GLU A 187 2.62 13.03 -7.69
CA GLU A 187 2.01 14.35 -7.75
C GLU A 187 0.64 14.41 -7.08
N GLU A 188 -0.08 13.28 -7.09
CA GLU A 188 -1.39 13.11 -6.44
C GLU A 188 -1.33 11.98 -5.39
N VAL A 189 -2.28 11.96 -4.45
CA VAL A 189 -2.44 10.84 -3.51
C VAL A 189 -2.64 9.52 -4.26
N CYS A 190 -3.50 9.54 -5.30
CA CYS A 190 -3.71 8.42 -6.21
C CYS A 190 -3.26 8.83 -7.62
N SER A 191 -1.95 8.94 -7.83
CA SER A 191 -1.37 9.39 -9.10
C SER A 191 -1.79 8.50 -10.26
N ARG A 192 -2.38 9.10 -11.31
CA ARG A 192 -2.71 8.40 -12.56
C ARG A 192 -1.45 8.11 -13.37
N GLU A 193 -0.51 9.02 -13.33
CA GLU A 193 0.79 8.91 -13.97
C GLU A 193 1.90 9.27 -12.97
N VAL A 194 3.02 8.56 -13.06
CA VAL A 194 4.25 8.88 -12.32
C VAL A 194 5.35 9.11 -13.35
N THR A 195 5.88 10.33 -13.40
CA THR A 195 6.86 10.72 -14.41
C THR A 195 8.30 10.66 -13.88
N PRO A 196 9.29 10.32 -14.73
CA PRO A 196 10.70 10.39 -14.34
C PRO A 196 11.14 11.80 -13.88
N GLY A 197 10.57 12.86 -14.50
CA GLY A 197 10.87 14.25 -14.13
C GLY A 197 10.44 14.58 -12.71
N HIS A 198 9.20 14.24 -12.36
CA HIS A 198 8.70 14.43 -10.99
C HIS A 198 9.54 13.67 -9.96
N LEU A 199 9.86 12.39 -10.23
CA LEU A 199 10.68 11.61 -9.31
C LEU A 199 12.11 12.16 -9.15
N ALA A 200 12.68 12.72 -10.21
CA ALA A 200 13.99 13.38 -10.15
C ALA A 200 13.96 14.64 -9.27
N ASP A 201 12.89 15.46 -9.39
CA ASP A 201 12.67 16.61 -8.52
C ASP A 201 12.53 16.18 -7.05
N VAL A 202 11.68 15.18 -6.78
CA VAL A 202 11.53 14.64 -5.42
C VAL A 202 12.85 14.11 -4.88
N ALA A 203 13.60 13.33 -5.68
CA ALA A 203 14.91 12.81 -5.27
C ALA A 203 15.91 13.92 -4.94
N GLN A 204 15.88 15.04 -5.69
CA GLN A 204 16.69 16.23 -5.39
C GLN A 204 16.28 16.87 -4.06
N ARG A 205 14.96 17.02 -3.81
CA ARG A 205 14.43 17.62 -2.57
C ARG A 205 14.77 16.78 -1.33
N ILE A 206 14.73 15.45 -1.43
CA ILE A 206 15.01 14.56 -0.29
C ILE A 206 16.44 14.00 -0.23
N GLY A 207 17.28 14.31 -1.25
CA GLY A 207 18.68 13.90 -1.32
C GLY A 207 18.88 12.39 -1.57
N ARG A 208 17.85 11.66 -1.98
CA ARG A 208 17.86 10.21 -2.25
C ARG A 208 16.68 9.79 -3.12
N PRO A 209 16.73 8.64 -3.83
CA PRO A 209 15.56 8.12 -4.54
C PRO A 209 14.42 7.80 -3.55
N PRO A 210 13.17 8.20 -3.83
CA PRO A 210 12.01 7.85 -2.99
C PRO A 210 11.63 6.37 -3.14
N ILE A 211 10.91 5.86 -2.14
CA ILE A 211 10.14 4.63 -2.25
C ILE A 211 8.75 5.03 -2.77
N LEU A 212 8.37 4.61 -3.97
CA LEU A 212 7.04 4.88 -4.48
C LEU A 212 6.01 4.04 -3.71
N TRP A 213 5.05 4.70 -3.08
CA TRP A 213 3.83 4.08 -2.55
C TRP A 213 2.74 4.28 -3.60
N ASP A 214 2.51 3.25 -4.41
CA ASP A 214 1.59 3.35 -5.53
C ASP A 214 0.17 2.95 -5.13
N ASN A 215 -0.73 3.94 -5.11
CA ASN A 215 -2.14 3.76 -4.76
C ASN A 215 -2.97 3.25 -5.95
N TYR A 216 -2.44 2.28 -6.70
CA TYR A 216 -3.17 1.43 -7.62
C TYR A 216 -2.71 -0.03 -7.41
N PRO A 217 -3.59 -1.00 -7.24
CA PRO A 217 -5.05 -0.99 -7.48
C PRO A 217 -5.92 -0.74 -6.23
N VAL A 218 -5.41 -0.11 -5.16
CA VAL A 218 -6.21 0.14 -3.96
C VAL A 218 -7.58 0.73 -4.29
N ASN A 219 -8.60 0.29 -3.55
CA ASN A 219 -9.99 0.73 -3.72
C ASN A 219 -10.70 0.90 -2.38
N ASP A 220 -10.04 1.51 -1.42
CA ASP A 220 -10.42 1.58 -0.01
C ASP A 220 -11.19 2.86 0.39
N GLY A 221 -11.62 3.67 -0.57
CA GLY A 221 -12.45 4.86 -0.31
C GLY A 221 -13.94 4.65 -0.62
N PRO A 222 -14.82 5.56 -0.17
CA PRO A 222 -16.26 5.47 -0.42
C PRO A 222 -16.62 5.36 -1.90
N THR A 223 -15.93 6.09 -2.76
CA THR A 223 -16.13 6.05 -4.20
C THR A 223 -15.37 4.90 -4.85
N MET A 224 -14.12 4.64 -4.43
CA MET A 224 -13.27 3.64 -5.07
C MET A 224 -13.70 2.22 -4.71
N SER A 225 -14.22 1.97 -3.50
CA SER A 225 -14.73 0.65 -3.10
C SER A 225 -15.95 0.19 -3.91
N GLN A 226 -16.59 1.13 -4.62
CA GLN A 226 -17.67 0.81 -5.57
C GLN A 226 -17.16 0.17 -6.87
N ARG A 227 -15.85 0.01 -7.05
CA ARG A 227 -15.22 -0.50 -8.27
C ARG A 227 -14.16 -1.55 -7.95
N LEU A 228 -14.09 -2.58 -8.78
CA LEU A 228 -13.00 -3.54 -8.76
C LEU A 228 -11.90 -3.05 -9.70
N HIS A 229 -10.69 -2.89 -9.18
CA HIS A 229 -9.53 -2.48 -9.99
C HIS A 229 -8.83 -3.73 -10.55
N LEU A 230 -9.21 -4.13 -11.75
CA LEU A 230 -8.81 -5.42 -12.37
C LEU A 230 -7.84 -5.25 -13.55
N ARG A 231 -7.76 -4.04 -14.09
CA ARG A 231 -6.95 -3.77 -15.28
C ARG A 231 -5.46 -3.64 -14.94
N ALA A 232 -4.66 -3.77 -15.97
CA ALA A 232 -3.24 -3.60 -15.91
C ALA A 232 -2.81 -2.20 -15.49
N PHE A 233 -1.60 -2.08 -14.97
CA PHE A 233 -0.97 -0.79 -14.69
C PHE A 233 -0.82 0.05 -15.95
N THR A 234 -1.10 1.35 -15.82
CA THR A 234 -0.84 2.39 -16.82
C THR A 234 -0.17 3.58 -16.15
N GLY A 235 0.45 4.47 -16.93
CA GLY A 235 1.09 5.67 -16.37
C GLY A 235 2.36 5.39 -15.55
N ARG A 236 2.91 4.17 -15.61
CA ARG A 236 4.18 3.78 -14.97
C ARG A 236 5.18 3.38 -16.03
N ASN A 237 5.83 4.38 -16.63
CA ASN A 237 6.87 4.11 -17.61
C ASN A 237 8.03 3.36 -16.92
N ALA A 238 8.55 2.30 -17.55
CA ALA A 238 9.65 1.51 -16.99
C ALA A 238 10.91 2.33 -16.62
N ARG A 239 11.07 3.51 -17.22
CA ARG A 239 12.18 4.43 -16.92
C ARG A 239 12.13 5.00 -15.50
N ILE A 240 10.95 5.08 -14.86
CA ILE A 240 10.85 5.54 -13.47
C ILE A 240 11.66 4.67 -12.52
N GLY A 241 11.85 3.39 -12.84
CA GLY A 241 12.59 2.46 -12.01
C GLY A 241 14.03 2.87 -11.69
N ALA A 242 14.66 3.70 -12.53
CA ALA A 242 15.99 4.24 -12.29
C ALA A 242 16.00 5.37 -11.24
N SER A 243 14.85 5.98 -10.98
CA SER A 243 14.68 7.11 -10.05
C SER A 243 14.03 6.68 -8.71
N LEU A 244 13.83 5.38 -8.50
CA LEU A 244 13.18 4.83 -7.31
C LEU A 244 14.15 3.97 -6.49
N ALA A 245 14.09 4.07 -5.17
CA ALA A 245 14.69 3.08 -4.27
C ALA A 245 13.92 1.76 -4.30
N ALA A 246 12.58 1.83 -4.31
CA ALA A 246 11.68 0.70 -4.45
C ALA A 246 10.31 1.16 -4.97
N HIS A 247 9.49 0.19 -5.46
CA HIS A 247 8.11 0.43 -5.86
C HIS A 247 7.20 -0.48 -5.03
N ALA A 248 6.50 0.11 -4.06
CA ALA A 248 5.56 -0.55 -3.17
C ALA A 248 4.13 -0.34 -3.69
N VAL A 249 3.40 -1.41 -3.93
CA VAL A 249 2.01 -1.36 -4.40
C VAL A 249 1.05 -1.48 -3.23
N ASN A 250 0.13 -0.54 -3.10
CA ASN A 250 -1.01 -0.64 -2.20
C ASN A 250 -2.13 -1.40 -2.91
N PRO A 251 -2.43 -2.65 -2.50
CA PRO A 251 -3.35 -3.52 -3.23
C PRO A 251 -4.81 -3.17 -2.95
N ALA A 252 -5.73 -3.73 -3.76
CA ALA A 252 -7.16 -3.62 -3.51
C ALA A 252 -7.60 -4.48 -2.30
N LEU A 253 -8.79 -4.19 -1.78
CA LEU A 253 -9.42 -4.92 -0.68
C LEU A 253 -9.59 -6.42 -0.99
N GLN A 254 -9.73 -6.79 -2.26
CA GLN A 254 -9.94 -8.14 -2.76
C GLN A 254 -8.58 -8.82 -3.03
N PRO A 255 -8.11 -9.72 -2.15
CA PRO A 255 -6.75 -10.24 -2.23
C PRO A 255 -6.45 -11.05 -3.49
N THR A 256 -7.36 -11.92 -3.92
CA THR A 256 -7.15 -12.74 -5.12
C THR A 256 -7.18 -11.87 -6.39
N LEU A 257 -8.18 -11.00 -6.49
CA LEU A 257 -8.34 -10.12 -7.66
C LEU A 257 -7.18 -9.12 -7.79
N SER A 258 -6.60 -8.69 -6.67
CA SER A 258 -5.44 -7.79 -6.64
C SER A 258 -4.20 -8.38 -7.31
N LEU A 259 -4.06 -9.70 -7.32
CA LEU A 259 -2.86 -10.33 -7.89
C LEU A 259 -2.71 -10.04 -9.40
N ALA A 260 -3.83 -9.92 -10.12
CA ALA A 260 -3.78 -9.65 -11.56
C ALA A 260 -3.09 -8.31 -11.88
N PRO A 261 -3.52 -7.14 -11.38
CA PRO A 261 -2.78 -5.90 -11.60
C PRO A 261 -1.35 -5.95 -11.08
N LEU A 262 -1.06 -6.58 -9.92
CA LEU A 262 0.31 -6.69 -9.40
C LEU A 262 1.24 -7.43 -10.35
N LEU A 263 0.78 -8.49 -11.02
CA LEU A 263 1.55 -9.20 -12.04
C LEU A 263 1.82 -8.32 -13.27
N THR A 264 0.90 -7.42 -13.63
CA THR A 264 1.08 -6.53 -14.78
C THR A 264 2.14 -5.45 -14.54
N LEU A 265 2.39 -5.05 -13.29
CA LEU A 265 3.50 -4.14 -12.96
C LEU A 265 4.86 -4.76 -13.30
N VAL A 266 5.02 -6.05 -13.02
CA VAL A 266 6.22 -6.79 -13.42
C VAL A 266 6.40 -6.76 -14.94
N ALA A 267 5.31 -7.01 -15.68
CA ALA A 267 5.32 -6.95 -17.15
C ALA A 267 5.66 -5.52 -17.65
N CYS A 268 5.12 -4.49 -17.00
CA CYS A 268 5.40 -3.09 -17.32
C CYS A 268 6.91 -2.79 -17.27
N TYR A 269 7.59 -3.18 -16.21
CA TYR A 269 9.04 -2.98 -16.09
C TYR A 269 9.87 -3.87 -17.03
N ARG A 270 9.47 -5.13 -17.20
CA ARG A 270 10.20 -6.10 -18.01
C ARG A 270 10.09 -5.83 -19.51
N GLU A 271 8.87 -5.50 -19.97
CA GLU A 271 8.55 -5.31 -21.38
C GLU A 271 8.84 -3.87 -21.84
N ALA A 272 8.88 -2.89 -20.92
CA ALA A 272 9.19 -1.49 -21.19
C ALA A 272 8.38 -0.92 -22.37
N ASP A 273 9.05 -0.47 -23.43
CA ASP A 273 8.40 0.11 -24.63
C ASP A 273 7.56 -0.93 -25.40
N ALA A 274 7.78 -2.23 -25.20
CA ALA A 274 6.98 -3.31 -25.77
C ALA A 274 5.73 -3.65 -24.94
N TYR A 275 5.58 -3.07 -23.76
CA TYR A 275 4.43 -3.33 -22.89
C TYR A 275 3.12 -3.01 -23.57
N ARG A 276 2.21 -3.99 -23.58
CA ARG A 276 0.87 -3.88 -24.17
C ARG A 276 -0.16 -4.11 -23.07
N TYR A 277 -0.75 -3.03 -22.63
CA TYR A 277 -1.73 -2.94 -21.55
C TYR A 277 -2.84 -4.00 -21.65
N ARG A 278 -3.49 -4.14 -22.81
CA ARG A 278 -4.58 -5.11 -22.98
C ARG A 278 -4.10 -6.55 -22.83
N GLU A 279 -3.01 -6.88 -23.50
CA GLU A 279 -2.42 -8.21 -23.46
C GLU A 279 -1.91 -8.55 -22.06
N ALA A 280 -1.32 -7.58 -21.35
CA ALA A 280 -0.89 -7.75 -19.97
C ALA A 280 -2.08 -8.03 -19.04
N THR A 281 -3.21 -7.30 -19.19
CA THR A 281 -4.46 -7.56 -18.47
C THR A 281 -4.94 -8.99 -18.73
N ASP A 282 -5.02 -9.40 -20.00
CA ASP A 282 -5.53 -10.70 -20.39
C ASP A 282 -4.68 -11.85 -19.85
N ARG A 283 -3.35 -11.75 -19.94
CA ARG A 283 -2.42 -12.73 -19.39
C ARG A 283 -2.52 -12.83 -17.87
N ALA A 284 -2.55 -11.71 -17.18
CA ALA A 284 -2.59 -11.68 -15.73
C ALA A 284 -3.91 -12.21 -15.17
N LEU A 285 -5.04 -11.86 -15.79
CA LEU A 285 -6.34 -12.43 -15.42
C LEU A 285 -6.37 -13.94 -15.62
N ALA A 286 -5.87 -14.45 -16.76
CA ALA A 286 -5.82 -15.89 -17.03
C ALA A 286 -4.92 -16.62 -16.02
N GLU A 287 -3.77 -16.05 -15.66
CA GLU A 287 -2.85 -16.62 -14.68
C GLU A 287 -3.47 -16.74 -13.28
N VAL A 288 -4.22 -15.71 -12.86
CA VAL A 288 -4.78 -15.63 -11.51
C VAL A 288 -6.11 -16.37 -11.39
N LEU A 289 -6.95 -16.31 -12.41
CA LEU A 289 -8.35 -16.75 -12.36
C LEU A 289 -8.63 -18.02 -13.16
N GLY A 290 -7.68 -18.47 -13.98
CA GLY A 290 -7.93 -19.50 -14.99
C GLY A 290 -8.73 -18.97 -16.18
N ASP A 291 -8.73 -19.71 -17.29
CA ASP A 291 -9.25 -19.21 -18.57
C ASP A 291 -10.75 -18.93 -18.54
N GLU A 292 -11.55 -19.77 -17.89
CA GLU A 292 -13.00 -19.60 -17.80
C GLU A 292 -13.39 -18.32 -17.06
N LEU A 293 -12.96 -18.18 -15.81
CA LEU A 293 -13.31 -17.02 -14.99
C LEU A 293 -12.68 -15.74 -15.55
N ALA A 294 -11.45 -15.80 -16.05
CA ALA A 294 -10.81 -14.68 -16.72
C ALA A 294 -11.59 -14.22 -17.97
N GLY A 295 -12.14 -15.15 -18.75
CA GLY A 295 -13.02 -14.87 -19.88
C GLY A 295 -14.27 -14.10 -19.46
N MET A 296 -14.92 -14.53 -18.39
CA MET A 296 -16.09 -13.85 -17.81
C MET A 296 -15.73 -12.44 -17.33
N VAL A 297 -14.65 -12.29 -16.55
CA VAL A 297 -14.19 -11.00 -16.03
C VAL A 297 -13.87 -10.03 -17.15
N ARG A 298 -13.21 -10.48 -18.24
CA ARG A 298 -12.93 -9.62 -19.42
C ARG A 298 -14.19 -9.07 -20.07
N MET A 299 -15.23 -9.88 -20.21
CA MET A 299 -16.51 -9.43 -20.76
C MET A 299 -17.21 -8.41 -19.83
N ASP A 300 -17.01 -8.57 -18.53
CA ASP A 300 -17.69 -7.78 -17.51
C ASP A 300 -16.87 -6.60 -16.97
N LEU A 301 -15.65 -6.37 -17.45
CA LEU A 301 -14.79 -5.25 -16.98
C LEU A 301 -15.51 -3.90 -16.96
N LYS A 302 -16.38 -3.64 -17.93
CA LYS A 302 -17.21 -2.43 -17.98
C LYS A 302 -18.08 -2.32 -16.73
N TRP A 303 -18.71 -3.40 -16.31
CA TRP A 303 -19.62 -3.41 -15.16
C TRP A 303 -18.86 -3.39 -13.84
N LEU A 304 -17.79 -4.18 -13.73
CA LEU A 304 -17.03 -4.37 -12.51
C LEU A 304 -16.13 -3.16 -12.18
N GLN A 305 -15.56 -2.52 -13.19
CA GLN A 305 -14.59 -1.43 -12.98
C GLN A 305 -15.09 -0.06 -13.42
N ASP A 306 -15.74 0.10 -14.60
CA ASP A 306 -16.07 1.42 -15.13
C ASP A 306 -17.40 1.94 -14.58
N VAL A 307 -18.44 1.11 -14.59
CA VAL A 307 -19.77 1.45 -14.05
C VAL A 307 -19.72 1.46 -12.54
N GLY A 308 -19.35 0.34 -11.94
CA GLY A 308 -19.26 0.20 -10.48
C GLY A 308 -20.59 -0.14 -9.81
N LEU A 309 -20.48 -0.60 -8.58
CA LEU A 309 -21.60 -1.13 -7.79
C LEU A 309 -22.72 -0.10 -7.56
N ASP A 310 -22.36 1.17 -7.41
CA ASP A 310 -23.28 2.29 -7.16
C ASP A 310 -24.20 2.61 -8.35
N ARG A 311 -23.83 2.17 -9.58
CA ARG A 311 -24.56 2.45 -10.82
C ARG A 311 -25.14 1.22 -11.50
N LEU A 312 -24.86 0.02 -10.96
CA LEU A 312 -25.46 -1.21 -11.47
C LEU A 312 -26.94 -1.28 -11.11
N ALA A 313 -27.81 -1.59 -12.08
CA ALA A 313 -29.21 -1.89 -11.79
C ALA A 313 -29.34 -3.22 -10.99
N ALA A 314 -30.46 -3.39 -10.29
CA ALA A 314 -30.69 -4.55 -9.46
C ALA A 314 -30.63 -5.87 -10.27
N GLU A 315 -31.23 -5.86 -11.44
CA GLU A 315 -31.30 -7.00 -12.36
C GLU A 315 -29.89 -7.38 -12.87
N GLU A 316 -29.03 -6.38 -13.12
CA GLU A 316 -27.64 -6.60 -13.54
C GLU A 316 -26.81 -7.19 -12.41
N LYS A 317 -26.99 -6.68 -11.16
CA LYS A 317 -26.36 -7.25 -9.97
C LYS A 317 -26.72 -8.70 -9.75
N ASP A 318 -28.01 -9.02 -9.87
CA ASP A 318 -28.51 -10.39 -9.68
C ASP A 318 -28.01 -11.34 -10.77
N ALA A 319 -27.96 -10.88 -12.02
CA ALA A 319 -27.40 -11.66 -13.12
C ALA A 319 -25.90 -11.94 -12.94
N LEU A 320 -25.12 -10.93 -12.54
CA LEU A 320 -23.70 -11.10 -12.23
C LEU A 320 -23.51 -12.03 -11.03
N ARG A 321 -24.25 -11.82 -9.92
CA ARG A 321 -24.18 -12.65 -8.74
C ARG A 321 -24.45 -14.12 -9.04
N LYS A 322 -25.51 -14.43 -9.80
CA LYS A 322 -25.83 -15.79 -10.22
C LYS A 322 -24.72 -16.42 -11.04
N ARG A 323 -24.17 -15.67 -12.00
CA ARG A 323 -23.14 -16.16 -12.90
C ARG A 323 -21.81 -16.44 -12.18
N TYR A 324 -21.32 -15.49 -11.39
CA TYR A 324 -20.09 -15.69 -10.61
C TYR A 324 -20.26 -16.66 -9.44
N GLY A 325 -21.44 -16.73 -8.84
CA GLY A 325 -21.75 -17.67 -7.77
C GLY A 325 -21.75 -19.14 -8.18
N ALA A 326 -21.80 -19.44 -9.48
CA ALA A 326 -21.69 -20.78 -10.01
C ALA A 326 -20.24 -21.29 -10.14
N ILE A 327 -19.24 -20.41 -9.97
CA ILE A 327 -17.81 -20.73 -10.15
C ILE A 327 -17.15 -20.95 -8.80
N ASP A 328 -16.58 -22.12 -8.60
CA ASP A 328 -15.80 -22.45 -7.38
C ASP A 328 -14.37 -21.93 -7.47
N HIS A 329 -14.21 -20.61 -7.26
CA HIS A 329 -12.93 -19.92 -7.26
C HIS A 329 -12.93 -18.75 -6.29
N ASP A 330 -11.80 -18.49 -5.59
CA ASP A 330 -11.69 -17.39 -4.62
C ASP A 330 -12.00 -16.02 -5.26
N GLY A 331 -11.50 -15.76 -6.48
CA GLY A 331 -11.81 -14.52 -7.21
C GLY A 331 -13.30 -14.36 -7.54
N ALA A 332 -14.00 -15.44 -7.85
CA ALA A 332 -15.44 -15.39 -8.07
C ALA A 332 -16.20 -15.08 -6.76
N ARG A 333 -15.77 -15.69 -5.65
CA ARG A 333 -16.31 -15.39 -4.31
C ARG A 333 -16.08 -13.93 -3.91
N GLU A 334 -14.92 -13.37 -4.25
CA GLU A 334 -14.64 -11.94 -4.02
C GLU A 334 -15.54 -11.02 -4.84
N ILE A 335 -15.81 -11.37 -6.11
CA ILE A 335 -16.76 -10.61 -6.95
C ILE A 335 -18.18 -10.66 -6.35
N VAL A 336 -18.65 -11.85 -5.95
CA VAL A 336 -19.98 -11.99 -5.30
C VAL A 336 -20.03 -11.17 -4.02
N ALA A 337 -19.03 -11.27 -3.14
CA ALA A 337 -18.97 -10.49 -1.91
C ALA A 337 -18.97 -8.97 -2.17
N TRP A 338 -18.31 -8.53 -3.26
CA TRP A 338 -18.35 -7.13 -3.67
C TRP A 338 -19.75 -6.71 -4.16
N LEU A 339 -20.43 -7.55 -4.95
CA LEU A 339 -21.81 -7.31 -5.39
C LEU A 339 -22.79 -7.24 -4.20
N ASP A 340 -22.48 -7.94 -3.11
CA ASP A 340 -23.24 -7.92 -1.84
C ASP A 340 -22.86 -6.73 -0.92
N GLY A 341 -21.93 -5.89 -1.34
CA GLY A 341 -21.48 -4.70 -0.60
C GLY A 341 -20.55 -4.98 0.58
N HIS A 342 -20.01 -6.18 0.72
CA HIS A 342 -19.13 -6.56 1.85
C HIS A 342 -17.83 -5.78 1.91
N TRP A 343 -17.43 -5.12 0.82
CA TRP A 343 -16.21 -4.34 0.69
C TRP A 343 -16.46 -2.82 0.67
N ALA A 344 -17.73 -2.41 0.82
CA ALA A 344 -18.08 -1.00 0.83
C ALA A 344 -17.46 -0.30 2.03
N ILE A 345 -16.77 0.80 1.78
CA ILE A 345 -16.24 1.68 2.81
C ILE A 345 -17.24 2.80 3.03
N SER A 346 -17.66 3.00 4.27
CA SER A 346 -18.56 4.09 4.67
C SER A 346 -17.95 4.88 5.82
N GLY A 347 -18.19 6.20 5.85
CA GLY A 347 -17.81 7.08 6.94
C GLY A 347 -16.49 7.83 6.73
N GLU A 348 -16.04 8.50 7.80
CA GLU A 348 -14.89 9.43 7.82
C GLU A 348 -13.51 8.77 7.73
N ALA A 349 -13.44 7.44 7.51
CA ALA A 349 -12.20 6.69 7.62
C ALA A 349 -11.12 7.15 6.62
N VAL A 350 -11.52 7.52 5.40
CA VAL A 350 -10.60 7.95 4.33
C VAL A 350 -10.85 9.41 3.98
N ARG A 351 -10.01 10.29 4.49
CA ARG A 351 -10.14 11.76 4.30
C ARG A 351 -9.56 12.26 2.98
N THR A 352 -8.75 11.45 2.31
CA THR A 352 -7.96 11.80 1.12
C THR A 352 -8.50 11.23 -0.20
N GLN A 353 -9.76 10.73 -0.19
CA GLN A 353 -10.41 10.20 -1.39
C GLN A 353 -11.78 10.83 -1.64
#